data_cb8336ba0bde8ff3cd406ef77ed7bf2f
#
_entry.id   cb8336ba0bde8ff3cd406ef77ed7bf2f
#
_cell.length_a   1.000
_cell.length_b   1.000
_cell.length_c   1.000
_cell.angle_alpha   90.00
_cell.angle_beta   90.00
_cell.angle_gamma   90.00
#
_symmetry.space_group_name_H-M   'P 1'
#
loop_
_entity.id
_entity.type
_entity.pdbx_description
1 polymer ?
#
loop_
_entity_poly.entity_id
_entity_poly.type
_entity_poly.pdbx_seq_one_letter_code
_entity_poly.pdbx_strand_id
1 'polypeptide(L)'
;MAWQILTPKDFETSRWAGGITTQLAIGPAGAQYPNRDFLWRISSAQVELEHSVFTNLPDYHRFLTVLDGRLELQIGSAPRAVLSPWTVCEFDGRTPVESWGQCTDLNLMLRKGACTGAMEVLRLSAGQSSLVQPDWDILGLYCVQGGVSWLKCGQFGLLREATAFHLDPAEESVFLAMKIRLL
;
A
#
# COMPACT_ATOMS: atom_id res chain seq x y z
N MET A 1 14.99 -17.52 -0.56
CA MET A 1 14.15 -16.29 -0.57
C MET A 1 14.03 -15.81 -2.00
N ALA A 2 12.82 -15.86 -2.56
CA ALA A 2 12.56 -15.44 -3.94
C ALA A 2 11.61 -14.22 -3.94
N TRP A 3 12.17 -13.03 -4.16
CA TRP A 3 11.39 -11.83 -4.40
C TRP A 3 10.80 -11.85 -5.82
N GLN A 4 9.53 -11.56 -5.93
CA GLN A 4 8.91 -11.18 -7.18
C GLN A 4 9.03 -9.65 -7.30
N ILE A 5 9.94 -9.17 -8.14
CA ILE A 5 10.11 -7.72 -8.38
C ILE A 5 9.24 -7.33 -9.56
N LEU A 6 8.35 -6.39 -9.32
CA LEU A 6 7.42 -5.84 -10.30
C LEU A 6 7.81 -4.38 -10.60
N THR A 7 7.76 -4.04 -11.86
CA THR A 7 8.03 -2.70 -12.38
C THR A 7 6.73 -2.08 -12.90
N PRO A 8 6.68 -0.79 -13.20
CA PRO A 8 5.48 -0.17 -13.78
C PRO A 8 4.91 -0.86 -15.02
N LYS A 9 5.73 -1.65 -15.74
CA LYS A 9 5.29 -2.42 -16.93
C LYS A 9 4.50 -3.67 -16.58
N ASP A 10 4.63 -4.16 -15.35
CA ASP A 10 4.01 -5.39 -14.87
C ASP A 10 2.69 -5.12 -14.15
N PHE A 11 2.33 -3.85 -13.93
CA PHE A 11 1.15 -3.46 -13.18
C PHE A 11 -0.09 -3.42 -14.08
N GLU A 12 -1.21 -3.87 -13.52
CA GLU A 12 -2.52 -3.72 -14.14
C GLU A 12 -3.13 -2.36 -13.74
N THR A 13 -3.54 -1.58 -14.74
CA THR A 13 -4.19 -0.30 -14.52
C THR A 13 -5.65 -0.33 -14.94
N SER A 14 -6.49 0.35 -14.18
CA SER A 14 -7.89 0.56 -14.51
C SER A 14 -8.25 2.04 -14.31
N ARG A 15 -8.98 2.61 -15.29
CA ARG A 15 -9.50 3.98 -15.19
C ARG A 15 -10.91 3.95 -14.61
N TRP A 16 -11.19 4.89 -13.74
CA TRP A 16 -12.51 5.16 -13.18
C TRP A 16 -12.81 6.67 -13.26
N ALA A 17 -14.02 7.10 -12.86
CA ALA A 17 -14.43 8.49 -12.99
C ALA A 17 -13.52 9.50 -12.26
N GLY A 18 -12.84 9.08 -11.20
CA GLY A 18 -12.01 9.95 -10.36
C GLY A 18 -10.50 9.79 -10.57
N GLY A 19 -10.05 8.96 -11.52
CA GLY A 19 -8.63 8.78 -11.75
C GLY A 19 -8.23 7.42 -12.30
N ILE A 20 -7.04 6.98 -11.95
CA ILE A 20 -6.44 5.71 -12.38
C ILE A 20 -6.04 4.90 -11.14
N THR A 21 -6.41 3.63 -11.10
CA THR A 21 -5.89 2.70 -10.09
C THR A 21 -4.93 1.72 -10.74
N THR A 22 -3.77 1.57 -10.11
CA THR A 22 -2.73 0.60 -10.45
C THR A 22 -2.73 -0.52 -9.43
N GLN A 23 -3.03 -1.74 -9.83
CA GLN A 23 -2.97 -2.91 -8.96
C GLN A 23 -1.54 -3.42 -8.91
N LEU A 24 -0.91 -3.40 -7.73
CA LEU A 24 0.44 -3.92 -7.51
C LEU A 24 0.42 -5.41 -7.22
N ALA A 25 -0.52 -5.85 -6.37
CA ALA A 25 -0.73 -7.26 -6.08
C ALA A 25 -2.12 -7.52 -5.48
N ILE A 26 -2.61 -8.73 -5.64
CA ILE A 26 -3.88 -9.21 -5.08
C ILE A 26 -3.74 -10.70 -4.73
N GLY A 27 -4.44 -11.17 -3.72
CA GLY A 27 -4.46 -12.57 -3.34
C GLY A 27 -5.78 -13.07 -2.77
N PRO A 28 -6.06 -14.36 -2.93
CA PRO A 28 -5.25 -15.41 -3.56
C PRO A 28 -5.15 -15.26 -5.08
N ALA A 29 -4.37 -16.13 -5.73
CA ALA A 29 -4.26 -16.16 -7.18
C ALA A 29 -5.64 -16.35 -7.82
N GLY A 30 -5.93 -15.54 -8.86
CA GLY A 30 -7.22 -15.53 -9.54
C GLY A 30 -8.29 -14.63 -8.93
N ALA A 31 -8.05 -14.08 -7.74
CA ALA A 31 -8.97 -13.12 -7.13
C ALA A 31 -9.06 -11.83 -7.96
N GLN A 32 -10.25 -11.24 -7.98
CA GLN A 32 -10.52 -10.03 -8.75
C GLN A 32 -11.20 -8.96 -7.89
N TYR A 33 -10.73 -7.73 -8.00
CA TYR A 33 -11.29 -6.63 -7.22
C TYR A 33 -12.81 -6.42 -7.40
N PRO A 34 -13.39 -6.50 -8.61
CA PRO A 34 -14.83 -6.34 -8.80
C PRO A 34 -15.67 -7.40 -8.08
N ASN A 35 -15.16 -8.64 -7.99
CA ASN A 35 -15.86 -9.76 -7.37
C ASN A 35 -15.84 -9.73 -5.83
N ARG A 36 -14.96 -8.90 -5.23
CA ARG A 36 -14.74 -8.86 -3.77
C ARG A 36 -14.38 -10.22 -3.17
N ASP A 37 -13.70 -11.08 -3.96
CA ASP A 37 -13.28 -12.43 -3.58
C ASP A 37 -11.83 -12.50 -3.06
N PHE A 38 -11.15 -11.36 -3.01
CA PHE A 38 -9.76 -11.28 -2.53
C PHE A 38 -9.67 -11.28 -1.01
N LEU A 39 -8.58 -11.84 -0.49
CA LEU A 39 -8.21 -11.80 0.92
C LEU A 39 -7.41 -10.53 1.24
N TRP A 40 -6.52 -10.15 0.35
CA TRP A 40 -5.72 -8.94 0.46
C TRP A 40 -5.45 -8.32 -0.90
N ARG A 41 -5.27 -7.01 -0.93
CA ARG A 41 -4.96 -6.26 -2.15
C ARG A 41 -4.07 -5.06 -1.83
N ILE A 42 -3.03 -4.88 -2.65
CA ILE A 42 -2.16 -3.71 -2.63
C ILE A 42 -2.34 -2.98 -3.95
N SER A 43 -2.66 -1.69 -3.88
CA SER A 43 -2.89 -0.86 -5.07
C SER A 43 -2.50 0.58 -4.82
N SER A 44 -2.14 1.29 -5.88
CA SER A 44 -1.95 2.74 -5.89
C SER A 44 -3.05 3.39 -6.71
N ALA A 45 -3.52 4.56 -6.31
CA ALA A 45 -4.46 5.34 -7.11
C ALA A 45 -3.89 6.74 -7.35
N GLN A 46 -3.97 7.17 -8.61
CA GLN A 46 -3.80 8.58 -8.97
C GLN A 46 -5.20 9.20 -8.99
N VAL A 47 -5.47 10.03 -7.99
CA VAL A 47 -6.74 10.73 -7.82
C VAL A 47 -6.68 12.06 -8.56
N GLU A 48 -7.56 12.23 -9.54
CA GLU A 48 -7.63 13.42 -10.42
C GLU A 48 -8.76 14.38 -10.03
N LEU A 49 -9.71 13.95 -9.20
CA LEU A 49 -10.81 14.77 -8.71
C LEU A 49 -10.43 15.55 -7.44
N GLU A 50 -10.92 16.77 -7.35
CA GLU A 50 -10.80 17.59 -6.13
C GLU A 50 -11.61 17.05 -4.94
N HIS A 51 -12.65 16.25 -5.19
CA HIS A 51 -13.45 15.60 -4.17
C HIS A 51 -13.83 14.19 -4.63
N SER A 52 -13.67 13.22 -3.75
CA SER A 52 -14.00 11.82 -4.00
C SER A 52 -14.63 11.17 -2.78
N VAL A 53 -15.53 10.22 -3.03
CA VAL A 53 -16.11 9.35 -2.01
C VAL A 53 -15.51 7.96 -2.18
N PHE A 54 -14.96 7.40 -1.12
CA PHE A 54 -14.35 6.07 -1.17
C PHE A 54 -15.43 5.00 -1.29
N THR A 55 -15.11 3.96 -2.07
CA THR A 55 -15.97 2.78 -2.15
C THR A 55 -16.13 2.14 -0.77
N ASN A 56 -17.39 1.91 -0.36
CA ASN A 56 -17.71 1.18 0.85
C ASN A 56 -17.31 -0.29 0.70
N LEU A 57 -16.45 -0.76 1.59
CA LEU A 57 -15.92 -2.12 1.61
C LEU A 57 -16.03 -2.71 3.03
N PRO A 58 -17.26 -3.06 3.50
CA PRO A 58 -17.52 -3.39 4.90
C PRO A 58 -16.74 -4.60 5.41
N ASP A 59 -16.34 -5.50 4.51
CA ASP A 59 -15.61 -6.72 4.84
C ASP A 59 -14.10 -6.54 4.91
N TYR A 60 -13.61 -5.32 4.70
CA TYR A 60 -12.17 -5.03 4.62
C TYR A 60 -11.74 -4.01 5.67
N HIS A 61 -10.54 -4.25 6.19
CA HIS A 61 -9.75 -3.27 6.91
C HIS A 61 -8.79 -2.60 5.91
N ARG A 62 -8.59 -1.29 6.03
CA ARG A 62 -7.86 -0.51 5.03
C ARG A 62 -6.75 0.33 5.65
N PHE A 63 -5.62 0.37 4.97
CA PHE A 63 -4.49 1.25 5.25
C PHE A 63 -4.23 2.10 4.03
N LEU A 64 -4.03 3.40 4.24
CA LEU A 64 -3.83 4.38 3.19
C LEU A 64 -2.66 5.29 3.54
N THR A 65 -1.82 5.60 2.57
CA THR A 65 -0.83 6.66 2.66
C THR A 65 -0.72 7.43 1.35
N VAL A 66 -0.37 8.70 1.42
CA VAL A 66 -0.10 9.54 0.24
C VAL A 66 1.36 9.32 -0.19
N LEU A 67 1.58 9.06 -1.46
CA LEU A 67 2.92 8.99 -2.08
C LEU A 67 3.37 10.36 -2.55
N ASP A 68 2.45 11.09 -3.21
CA ASP A 68 2.69 12.43 -3.77
C ASP A 68 1.39 13.23 -3.81
N GLY A 69 1.49 14.55 -3.76
CA GLY A 69 0.35 15.45 -3.76
C GLY A 69 -0.20 15.74 -2.36
N ARG A 70 -1.47 16.15 -2.28
CA ARG A 70 -2.14 16.52 -1.04
C ARG A 70 -3.50 15.83 -0.95
N LEU A 71 -3.77 15.26 0.20
CA LEU A 71 -5.06 14.64 0.50
C LEU A 71 -5.55 15.09 1.87
N GLU A 72 -6.79 15.56 1.93
CA GLU A 72 -7.54 15.71 3.18
C GLU A 72 -8.56 14.58 3.25
N LEU A 73 -8.71 13.96 4.41
CA LEU A 73 -9.67 12.89 4.65
C LEU A 73 -10.67 13.28 5.73
N GLN A 74 -11.91 12.88 5.54
CA GLN A 74 -12.91 12.80 6.58
C GLN A 74 -13.37 11.35 6.71
N ILE A 75 -13.12 10.75 7.88
CA ILE A 75 -13.45 9.35 8.18
C ILE A 75 -14.65 9.36 9.15
N GLY A 76 -15.80 8.94 8.65
CA GLY A 76 -17.06 8.99 9.41
C GLY A 76 -17.41 10.40 9.86
N SER A 77 -17.65 10.55 11.16
CA SER A 77 -17.95 11.84 11.78
C SER A 77 -16.73 12.59 12.31
N ALA A 78 -15.52 12.07 12.09
CA ALA A 78 -14.29 12.74 12.53
C ALA A 78 -14.07 14.06 11.77
N PRO A 79 -13.38 15.03 12.37
CA PRO A 79 -12.99 16.24 11.66
C PRO A 79 -12.13 15.91 10.44
N ARG A 80 -12.23 16.70 9.40
CA ARG A 80 -11.37 16.63 8.24
C ARG A 80 -9.91 16.88 8.64
N ALA A 81 -9.02 16.02 8.19
CA ALA A 81 -7.59 16.09 8.51
C ALA A 81 -6.72 15.89 7.26
N VAL A 82 -5.60 16.59 7.21
CA VAL A 82 -4.59 16.42 6.14
C VAL A 82 -3.82 15.13 6.39
N LEU A 83 -3.76 14.26 5.40
CA LEU A 83 -2.87 13.12 5.39
C LEU A 83 -1.56 13.53 4.71
N SER A 84 -0.53 13.72 5.52
CA SER A 84 0.80 14.06 5.02
C SER A 84 1.41 12.89 4.26
N PRO A 85 2.25 13.13 3.24
CA PRO A 85 2.97 12.06 2.55
C PRO A 85 3.71 11.14 3.52
N TRP A 86 3.62 9.84 3.23
CA TRP A 86 4.23 8.75 4.00
C TRP A 86 3.79 8.70 5.48
N THR A 87 2.60 9.19 5.75
CA THR A 87 1.88 8.95 7.01
C THR A 87 0.78 7.95 6.75
N VAL A 88 0.73 6.88 7.54
CA VAL A 88 -0.26 5.82 7.35
C VAL A 88 -1.54 6.16 8.12
N CYS A 89 -2.65 6.10 7.43
CA CYS A 89 -4.00 6.18 7.99
C CYS A 89 -4.66 4.80 7.90
N GLU A 90 -5.27 4.37 9.00
CA GLU A 90 -5.93 3.08 9.14
C GLU A 90 -7.42 3.29 9.43
N PHE A 91 -8.30 2.56 8.76
CA PHE A 91 -9.74 2.66 8.97
C PHE A 91 -10.50 1.39 8.55
N ASP A 92 -11.66 1.23 9.16
CA ASP A 92 -12.62 0.20 8.77
C ASP A 92 -13.26 0.58 7.42
N GLY A 93 -13.21 -0.32 6.43
CA GLY A 93 -13.79 -0.08 5.10
C GLY A 93 -15.31 0.08 5.09
N ARG A 94 -16.00 -0.18 6.21
CA ARG A 94 -17.42 0.12 6.42
C ARG A 94 -17.64 1.60 6.70
N THR A 95 -16.66 2.28 7.29
CA THR A 95 -16.78 3.69 7.64
C THR A 95 -16.81 4.53 6.36
N PRO A 96 -17.79 5.42 6.20
CA PRO A 96 -17.80 6.37 5.08
C PRO A 96 -16.52 7.22 5.10
N VAL A 97 -15.88 7.36 3.96
CA VAL A 97 -14.66 8.18 3.82
C VAL A 97 -14.84 9.09 2.61
N GLU A 98 -14.62 10.37 2.84
CA GLU A 98 -14.54 11.37 1.80
C GLU A 98 -13.14 11.97 1.76
N SER A 99 -12.69 12.36 0.58
CA SER A 99 -11.37 12.95 0.36
C SER A 99 -11.44 14.20 -0.49
N TRP A 100 -10.54 15.14 -0.21
CA TRP A 100 -10.33 16.37 -0.96
C TRP A 100 -8.87 16.55 -1.32
N GLY A 101 -8.62 16.97 -2.54
CA GLY A 101 -7.30 17.16 -3.12
C GLY A 101 -6.90 16.06 -4.08
N GLN A 102 -5.92 16.37 -4.91
CA GLN A 102 -5.35 15.48 -5.92
C GLN A 102 -4.06 14.87 -5.39
N CYS A 103 -3.93 13.56 -5.52
CA CYS A 103 -2.75 12.86 -5.00
C CYS A 103 -2.52 11.54 -5.74
N THR A 104 -1.35 10.97 -5.51
CA THR A 104 -1.10 9.55 -5.69
C THR A 104 -1.04 8.89 -4.32
N ASP A 105 -1.83 7.86 -4.11
CA ASP A 105 -1.89 7.11 -2.85
C ASP A 105 -1.39 5.68 -2.98
N LEU A 106 -1.14 5.02 -1.86
CA LEU A 106 -0.95 3.58 -1.73
C LEU A 106 -1.94 3.02 -0.72
N ASN A 107 -2.62 1.95 -1.09
CA ASN A 107 -3.71 1.35 -0.33
C ASN A 107 -3.43 -0.14 -0.09
N LEU A 108 -3.54 -0.59 1.16
CA LEU A 108 -3.59 -1.99 1.55
C LEU A 108 -4.99 -2.29 2.06
N MET A 109 -5.62 -3.33 1.52
CA MET A 109 -6.93 -3.84 1.93
C MET A 109 -6.78 -5.26 2.43
N LEU A 110 -7.30 -5.55 3.63
CA LEU A 110 -7.25 -6.85 4.28
C LEU A 110 -8.67 -7.32 4.59
N ARG A 111 -9.03 -8.54 4.17
CA ARG A 111 -10.34 -9.13 4.51
C ARG A 111 -10.40 -9.48 5.99
N LYS A 112 -11.39 -8.92 6.68
CA LYS A 112 -11.65 -9.18 8.10
C LYS A 112 -11.90 -10.66 8.34
N GLY A 113 -11.32 -11.20 9.40
CA GLY A 113 -11.44 -12.60 9.77
C GLY A 113 -10.62 -13.59 8.91
N ALA A 114 -9.95 -13.12 7.88
CA ALA A 114 -9.08 -13.94 7.03
C ALA A 114 -7.64 -13.42 6.99
N CYS A 115 -7.44 -12.12 7.19
CA CYS A 115 -6.12 -11.50 7.22
C CYS A 115 -6.04 -10.45 8.33
N THR A 116 -4.84 -10.29 8.87
CA THR A 116 -4.42 -9.13 9.64
C THR A 116 -3.12 -8.56 9.06
N GLY A 117 -2.71 -7.38 9.47
CA GLY A 117 -1.46 -6.81 8.97
C GLY A 117 -1.29 -5.36 9.33
N ALA A 118 -0.28 -4.76 8.73
CA ALA A 118 0.09 -3.36 8.91
C ALA A 118 0.72 -2.79 7.64
N MET A 119 0.66 -1.47 7.52
CA MET A 119 1.48 -0.71 6.59
C MET A 119 2.46 0.13 7.41
N GLU A 120 3.74 0.02 7.12
CA GLU A 120 4.81 0.71 7.85
C GLU A 120 5.68 1.52 6.89
N VAL A 121 6.19 2.64 7.36
CA VAL A 121 7.14 3.47 6.62
C VAL A 121 8.55 3.22 7.17
N LEU A 122 9.42 2.70 6.33
CA LEU A 122 10.83 2.45 6.65
C LEU A 122 11.67 3.58 6.06
N ARG A 123 12.29 4.39 6.92
CA ARG A 123 13.20 5.47 6.52
C ARG A 123 14.61 5.07 6.92
N LEU A 124 15.50 4.96 5.93
CA LEU A 124 16.86 4.47 6.12
C LEU A 124 17.85 5.50 5.59
N SER A 125 18.86 5.81 6.40
CA SER A 125 19.99 6.63 5.96
C SER A 125 20.95 5.83 5.07
N ALA A 126 21.72 6.53 4.27
CA ALA A 126 22.77 5.92 3.45
C ALA A 126 23.72 5.06 4.31
N GLY A 127 23.95 3.82 3.90
CA GLY A 127 24.80 2.85 4.61
C GLY A 127 24.19 2.28 5.90
N GLN A 128 22.94 2.62 6.25
CA GLN A 128 22.24 2.04 7.39
C GLN A 128 21.65 0.68 7.00
N SER A 129 22.19 -0.40 7.55
CA SER A 129 21.59 -1.72 7.43
C SER A 129 20.39 -1.87 8.37
N SER A 130 19.27 -2.30 7.86
CA SER A 130 18.05 -2.55 8.65
C SER A 130 17.56 -3.97 8.45
N LEU A 131 17.45 -4.72 9.57
CA LEU A 131 16.90 -6.07 9.56
C LEU A 131 15.37 -6.02 9.58
N VAL A 132 14.75 -6.57 8.54
CA VAL A 132 13.29 -6.78 8.49
C VAL A 132 12.98 -8.18 9.04
N GLN A 133 12.24 -8.23 10.14
CA GLN A 133 11.88 -9.47 10.83
C GLN A 133 10.70 -10.17 10.12
N PRO A 134 10.66 -11.51 10.12
CA PRO A 134 9.61 -12.29 9.45
C PRO A 134 8.38 -12.46 10.34
N ASP A 135 7.74 -11.38 10.73
CA ASP A 135 6.50 -11.36 11.53
C ASP A 135 5.22 -11.32 10.66
N TRP A 136 5.30 -11.85 9.45
CA TRP A 136 4.28 -11.82 8.40
C TRP A 136 4.35 -13.09 7.54
N ASP A 137 3.28 -13.40 6.78
CA ASP A 137 3.25 -14.48 5.79
C ASP A 137 3.55 -13.93 4.37
N ILE A 138 3.08 -12.72 4.10
CA ILE A 138 3.27 -12.02 2.83
C ILE A 138 3.76 -10.61 3.11
N LEU A 139 4.81 -10.18 2.42
CA LEU A 139 5.33 -8.83 2.48
C LEU A 139 5.31 -8.19 1.09
N GLY A 140 4.60 -7.07 0.97
CA GLY A 140 4.78 -6.12 -0.11
C GLY A 140 5.76 -5.04 0.30
N LEU A 141 6.74 -4.73 -0.53
CA LEU A 141 7.71 -3.66 -0.29
C LEU A 141 7.72 -2.72 -1.50
N TYR A 142 7.25 -1.50 -1.32
CA TYR A 142 7.26 -0.47 -2.36
C TYR A 142 8.37 0.55 -2.06
N CYS A 143 9.27 0.75 -3.03
CA CYS A 143 10.34 1.73 -2.91
C CYS A 143 9.83 3.11 -3.38
N VAL A 144 9.75 4.06 -2.44
CA VAL A 144 9.23 5.42 -2.70
C VAL A 144 10.35 6.36 -3.11
N GLN A 145 11.51 6.21 -2.48
CA GLN A 145 12.69 7.05 -2.70
C GLN A 145 13.95 6.23 -2.52
N GLY A 146 15.00 6.55 -3.27
CA GLY A 146 16.28 5.86 -3.21
C GLY A 146 16.19 4.40 -3.69
N GLY A 147 16.60 3.48 -2.83
CA GLY A 147 16.47 2.05 -3.07
C GLY A 147 17.64 1.23 -2.55
N VAL A 148 17.55 -0.07 -2.77
CA VAL A 148 18.63 -1.04 -2.54
C VAL A 148 19.07 -1.65 -3.86
N SER A 149 20.11 -2.48 -3.85
CA SER A 149 20.68 -3.08 -5.08
C SER A 149 19.64 -3.79 -5.95
N TRP A 150 18.65 -4.42 -5.35
CA TRP A 150 17.66 -5.29 -5.99
C TRP A 150 16.23 -4.67 -6.07
N LEU A 151 15.95 -3.51 -5.42
CA LEU A 151 14.66 -2.82 -5.47
C LEU A 151 14.90 -1.31 -5.59
N LYS A 152 14.47 -0.71 -6.69
CA LYS A 152 14.66 0.70 -7.04
C LYS A 152 13.39 1.51 -6.84
N CYS A 153 13.53 2.83 -6.77
CA CYS A 153 12.39 3.75 -6.69
C CYS A 153 11.34 3.45 -7.78
N GLY A 154 10.07 3.41 -7.38
CA GLY A 154 8.93 3.07 -8.24
C GLY A 154 8.73 1.57 -8.47
N GLN A 155 9.59 0.71 -7.96
CA GLN A 155 9.42 -0.74 -8.03
C GLN A 155 8.71 -1.29 -6.80
N PHE A 156 8.06 -2.44 -6.99
CA PHE A 156 7.35 -3.18 -5.94
C PHE A 156 7.91 -4.60 -5.85
N GLY A 157 8.35 -4.97 -4.65
CA GLY A 157 8.76 -6.34 -4.32
C GLY A 157 7.65 -7.06 -3.55
N LEU A 158 7.37 -8.31 -3.93
CA LEU A 158 6.46 -9.20 -3.22
C LEU A 158 7.20 -10.44 -2.75
N LEU A 159 7.11 -10.74 -1.46
CA LEU A 159 7.68 -11.92 -0.84
C LEU A 159 6.57 -12.70 -0.14
N ARG A 160 6.49 -14.02 -0.43
CA ARG A 160 5.45 -14.94 0.06
C ARG A 160 6.00 -15.97 1.04
N GLU A 161 7.14 -15.69 1.62
CA GLU A 161 7.79 -16.56 2.59
C GLU A 161 8.31 -15.71 3.75
N ALA A 162 7.91 -16.04 4.97
CA ALA A 162 8.37 -15.39 6.18
C ALA A 162 9.89 -15.64 6.38
N THR A 163 10.71 -14.76 5.87
CA THR A 163 12.18 -14.84 5.94
C THR A 163 12.76 -13.48 6.31
N ALA A 164 13.62 -13.44 7.33
CA ALA A 164 14.32 -12.22 7.67
C ALA A 164 15.33 -11.83 6.55
N PHE A 165 15.45 -10.54 6.29
CA PHE A 165 16.39 -10.00 5.31
C PHE A 165 16.86 -8.62 5.71
N HIS A 166 17.97 -8.17 5.11
CA HIS A 166 18.50 -6.83 5.31
C HIS A 166 18.12 -5.89 4.15
N LEU A 167 17.84 -4.65 4.50
CA LEU A 167 17.81 -3.52 3.60
C LEU A 167 19.09 -2.71 3.82
N ASP A 168 19.93 -2.66 2.79
CA ASP A 168 21.25 -2.00 2.82
C ASP A 168 21.29 -0.90 1.74
N PRO A 169 20.67 0.26 1.98
CA PRO A 169 20.62 1.33 0.98
C PRO A 169 21.97 2.06 0.90
N ALA A 170 22.38 2.38 -0.34
CA ALA A 170 23.57 3.19 -0.58
C ALA A 170 23.33 4.70 -0.46
N GLU A 171 22.06 5.10 -0.46
CA GLU A 171 21.58 6.48 -0.35
C GLU A 171 20.36 6.56 0.58
N GLU A 172 19.94 7.75 0.97
CA GLU A 172 18.72 7.91 1.76
C GLU A 172 17.54 7.29 1.03
N SER A 173 16.85 6.39 1.70
CA SER A 173 15.81 5.57 1.10
C SER A 173 14.56 5.49 1.96
N VAL A 174 13.42 5.46 1.28
CA VAL A 174 12.10 5.30 1.90
C VAL A 174 11.37 4.15 1.24
N PHE A 175 10.91 3.23 2.07
CA PHE A 175 10.10 2.09 1.66
C PHE A 175 8.78 2.07 2.42
N LEU A 176 7.73 1.61 1.76
CA LEU A 176 6.47 1.25 2.39
C LEU A 176 6.39 -0.27 2.45
N ALA A 177 6.29 -0.80 3.66
CA ALA A 177 6.19 -2.22 3.94
C ALA A 177 4.74 -2.59 4.28
N MET A 178 4.10 -3.40 3.44
CA MET A 178 2.77 -3.96 3.65
C MET A 178 2.91 -5.39 4.17
N LYS A 179 2.80 -5.54 5.48
CA LYS A 179 2.89 -6.81 6.20
C LYS A 179 1.52 -7.46 6.28
N ILE A 180 1.40 -8.70 5.83
CA ILE A 180 0.13 -9.43 5.80
C ILE A 180 0.30 -10.78 6.48
N ARG A 181 -0.58 -11.07 7.43
CA ARG A 181 -0.69 -12.36 8.11
C ARG A 181 -2.02 -13.01 7.75
N LEU A 182 -1.98 -14.25 7.30
CA LEU A 182 -3.15 -15.07 7.04
C LEU A 182 -3.63 -15.70 8.37
N LEU A 183 -4.95 -15.76 8.58
CA LEU A 183 -5.57 -16.30 9.81
C LEU A 183 -6.09 -17.72 9.61
#